data_9702a554105cf4d1c422a951e7ed8357
#
_entry.id   9702a554105cf4d1c422a951e7ed8357
#
_cell.length_a   1.000
_cell.length_b   1.000
_cell.length_c   1.000
_cell.angle_alpha   90.00
_cell.angle_beta   90.00
_cell.angle_gamma   90.00
#
_symmetry.space_group_name_H-M   'P 1'
#
loop_
_entity.id
_entity.type
_entity.pdbx_description
1 polymer ?
#
loop_
_entity_poly.entity_id
_entity_poly.type
_entity_poly.pdbx_seq_one_letter_code
_entity_poly.pdbx_strand_id
1 'polypeptide(L)'
;MATTPGRKNAHDYKARLVWDGNLGEGTSTYTGYGRKYRVQFDGKPDLTGSADPIFRGDANVYNPEDLFVASLSSCHLLSYLALCARSKINVIAYEDDAIGTMVLRPDGGGKFETVTLRPKVTIAKGGDAAKARDLHKRAHETCYIANSVNFPVDCEPEIASGE
;
A
#
# COMPACT_ATOMS: atom_id res chain seq x y z
N MET A 1 8.70 11.40 26.47
CA MET A 1 8.99 10.90 25.11
C MET A 1 9.73 11.99 24.37
N ALA A 2 10.98 11.74 23.98
CA ALA A 2 11.84 12.76 23.40
C ALA A 2 11.37 13.12 22.00
N THR A 3 10.95 14.37 21.81
CA THR A 3 10.78 14.98 20.50
C THR A 3 12.17 15.28 19.95
N THR A 4 12.53 14.65 18.84
CA THR A 4 13.76 14.95 18.11
C THR A 4 13.70 16.40 17.63
N PRO A 5 14.64 17.29 18.01
CA PRO A 5 14.59 18.69 17.61
C PRO A 5 14.96 18.81 16.12
N GLY A 6 14.12 19.48 15.33
CA GLY A 6 14.60 20.30 14.23
C GLY A 6 14.68 19.71 12.83
N ARG A 7 13.79 18.79 12.39
CA ARG A 7 13.56 18.59 10.94
C ARG A 7 12.38 19.46 10.49
N LYS A 8 12.67 20.60 9.87
CA LYS A 8 11.67 21.35 9.11
C LYS A 8 11.07 20.40 8.07
N ASN A 9 9.74 20.28 8.01
CA ASN A 9 8.97 19.41 7.11
C ASN A 9 8.99 17.90 7.43
N ALA A 10 9.15 17.50 8.70
CA ALA A 10 8.95 16.12 9.14
C ALA A 10 7.49 15.90 9.61
N HIS A 11 6.91 14.77 9.22
CA HIS A 11 5.58 14.32 9.65
C HIS A 11 5.71 12.96 10.32
N ASP A 12 5.18 12.82 11.52
CA ASP A 12 5.19 11.56 12.27
C ASP A 12 3.86 10.81 12.06
N TYR A 13 3.97 9.53 11.79
CA TYR A 13 2.84 8.60 11.70
C TYR A 13 2.95 7.58 12.83
N LYS A 14 1.84 7.31 13.52
CA LYS A 14 1.81 6.42 14.67
C LYS A 14 0.80 5.31 14.44
N ALA A 15 1.19 4.10 14.80
CA ALA A 15 0.30 2.95 14.87
C ALA A 15 0.60 2.20 16.19
N ARG A 16 -0.45 1.73 16.85
CA ARG A 16 -0.34 0.83 18.00
C ARG A 16 -0.80 -0.55 17.57
N LEU A 17 0.03 -1.56 17.73
CA LEU A 17 -0.29 -2.93 17.40
C LEU A 17 -0.54 -3.73 18.68
N VAL A 18 -1.63 -4.49 18.69
CA VAL A 18 -2.03 -5.38 19.79
C VAL A 18 -2.20 -6.79 19.22
N TRP A 19 -1.48 -7.75 19.79
CA TRP A 19 -1.66 -9.15 19.44
C TRP A 19 -2.84 -9.76 20.22
N ASP A 20 -3.80 -10.32 19.51
CA ASP A 20 -5.02 -10.93 20.06
C ASP A 20 -5.01 -12.47 19.91
N GLY A 21 -3.87 -13.05 19.60
CA GLY A 21 -3.74 -14.48 19.28
C GLY A 21 -3.32 -15.37 20.45
N ASN A 22 -3.28 -14.88 21.69
CA ASN A 22 -2.98 -15.74 22.83
C ASN A 22 -4.18 -16.63 23.17
N LEU A 23 -3.99 -17.95 23.04
CA LEU A 23 -5.01 -18.95 23.33
C LEU A 23 -4.90 -19.54 24.74
N GLY A 24 -4.07 -18.97 25.60
CA GLY A 24 -3.89 -19.37 27.00
C GLY A 24 -2.44 -19.68 27.37
N GLU A 25 -1.66 -20.22 26.45
CA GLU A 25 -0.27 -20.63 26.68
C GLU A 25 0.77 -19.78 25.94
N GLY A 26 0.34 -18.64 25.37
CA GLY A 26 1.21 -17.77 24.60
C GLY A 26 1.83 -18.50 23.39
N THR A 27 3.12 -18.28 23.15
CA THR A 27 3.85 -18.87 22.02
C THR A 27 4.64 -20.14 22.43
N SER A 28 4.10 -20.93 23.36
CA SER A 28 4.75 -22.15 23.86
C SER A 28 5.07 -23.15 22.73
N THR A 29 4.22 -23.22 21.71
CA THR A 29 4.49 -23.98 20.47
C THR A 29 4.10 -23.15 19.26
N TYR A 30 4.71 -23.41 18.10
CA TYR A 30 4.41 -22.71 16.84
C TYR A 30 2.94 -22.86 16.41
N THR A 31 2.31 -23.96 16.76
CA THR A 31 0.91 -24.26 16.43
C THR A 31 -0.09 -23.84 17.52
N GLY A 32 0.41 -23.48 18.71
CA GLY A 32 -0.40 -23.22 19.92
C GLY A 32 -0.93 -21.79 20.05
N TYR A 33 -0.70 -20.91 19.09
CA TYR A 33 -1.16 -19.53 19.15
C TYR A 33 -1.79 -19.04 17.84
N GLY A 34 -2.69 -18.08 17.93
CA GLY A 34 -3.30 -17.39 16.80
C GLY A 34 -2.42 -16.22 16.31
N ARG A 35 -2.59 -15.88 15.04
CA ARG A 35 -1.84 -14.77 14.38
C ARG A 35 -2.65 -13.47 14.31
N LYS A 36 -3.82 -13.46 14.93
CA LYS A 36 -4.69 -12.29 14.93
C LYS A 36 -4.08 -11.13 15.68
N TYR A 37 -4.19 -9.95 15.09
CA TYR A 37 -3.78 -8.68 15.72
C TYR A 37 -4.75 -7.56 15.35
N ARG A 38 -4.70 -6.48 16.09
CA ARG A 38 -5.35 -5.21 15.76
C ARG A 38 -4.31 -4.11 15.63
N VAL A 39 -4.50 -3.27 14.62
CA VAL A 39 -3.75 -2.02 14.47
C VAL A 39 -4.69 -0.87 14.82
N GLN A 40 -4.27 -0.05 15.74
CA GLN A 40 -5.01 1.10 16.24
C GLN A 40 -4.33 2.38 15.78
N PHE A 41 -5.13 3.25 15.19
CA PHE A 41 -4.72 4.58 14.78
C PHE A 41 -5.57 5.60 15.53
N ASP A 42 -4.95 6.65 16.05
CA ASP A 42 -5.67 7.67 16.80
C ASP A 42 -6.77 8.31 15.95
N GLY A 43 -8.00 8.32 16.46
CA GLY A 43 -9.18 8.86 15.77
C GLY A 43 -9.69 8.08 14.56
N LYS A 44 -9.25 6.81 14.35
CA LYS A 44 -9.68 5.97 13.21
C LYS A 44 -10.20 4.62 13.71
N PRO A 45 -11.02 3.92 12.91
CA PRO A 45 -11.41 2.54 13.23
C PRO A 45 -10.20 1.61 13.34
N ASP A 46 -10.28 0.64 14.25
CA ASP A 46 -9.28 -0.42 14.37
C ASP A 46 -9.25 -1.27 13.08
N LEU A 47 -8.05 -1.63 12.64
CA LEU A 47 -7.85 -2.58 11.56
C LEU A 47 -7.49 -3.93 12.16
N THR A 48 -8.27 -4.96 11.83
CA THR A 48 -7.97 -6.34 12.19
C THR A 48 -7.14 -7.00 11.10
N GLY A 49 -6.07 -7.67 11.49
CA GLY A 49 -5.21 -8.42 10.59
C GLY A 49 -4.76 -9.76 11.16
N SER A 50 -4.13 -10.54 10.31
CA SER A 50 -3.49 -11.81 10.64
C SER A 50 -2.25 -12.02 9.76
N ALA A 51 -1.59 -13.16 9.87
CA ALA A 51 -0.58 -13.55 8.90
C ALA A 51 -1.22 -14.06 7.61
N ASP A 52 -0.43 -14.18 6.56
CA ASP A 52 -0.83 -14.93 5.36
C ASP A 52 -1.17 -16.39 5.74
N PRO A 53 -2.14 -17.05 5.07
CA PRO A 53 -2.49 -18.46 5.30
C PRO A 53 -1.31 -19.43 5.24
N ILE A 54 -0.30 -19.18 4.40
CA ILE A 54 0.92 -19.99 4.36
C ILE A 54 1.72 -19.98 5.68
N PHE A 55 1.53 -18.94 6.49
CA PHE A 55 2.07 -18.78 7.84
C PHE A 55 1.03 -19.05 8.93
N ARG A 56 -0.04 -19.81 8.62
CA ARG A 56 -1.14 -20.17 9.52
C ARG A 56 -2.02 -18.97 9.94
N GLY A 57 -2.12 -17.97 9.09
CA GLY A 57 -3.01 -16.84 9.27
C GLY A 57 -4.45 -17.13 8.87
N ASP A 58 -5.31 -16.13 9.06
CA ASP A 58 -6.72 -16.14 8.69
C ASP A 58 -6.89 -15.43 7.33
N ALA A 59 -7.36 -16.17 6.33
CA ALA A 59 -7.59 -15.65 4.97
C ALA A 59 -8.74 -14.62 4.87
N ASN A 60 -9.54 -14.45 5.93
CA ASN A 60 -10.69 -13.53 5.92
C ASN A 60 -10.32 -12.11 6.40
N VAL A 61 -9.08 -11.87 6.78
CA VAL A 61 -8.60 -10.55 7.22
C VAL A 61 -7.28 -10.22 6.53
N TYR A 62 -6.92 -8.95 6.54
CA TYR A 62 -5.71 -8.46 5.87
C TYR A 62 -4.44 -9.00 6.52
N ASN A 63 -3.46 -9.33 5.71
CA ASN A 63 -2.10 -9.61 6.16
C ASN A 63 -1.18 -8.39 5.90
N PRO A 64 0.05 -8.37 6.45
CA PRO A 64 0.97 -7.26 6.23
C PRO A 64 1.33 -7.04 4.76
N GLU A 65 1.39 -8.10 3.97
CA GLU A 65 1.72 -8.07 2.55
C GLU A 65 0.62 -7.39 1.74
N ASP A 66 -0.66 -7.68 2.03
CA ASP A 66 -1.81 -6.98 1.45
C ASP A 66 -1.76 -5.48 1.73
N LEU A 67 -1.52 -5.13 2.99
CA LEU A 67 -1.44 -3.74 3.42
C LEU A 67 -0.26 -3.00 2.77
N PHE A 68 0.83 -3.70 2.55
CA PHE A 68 2.02 -3.13 1.92
C PHE A 68 1.77 -2.81 0.44
N VAL A 69 1.19 -3.74 -0.32
CA VAL A 69 0.79 -3.52 -1.72
C VAL A 69 -0.27 -2.41 -1.81
N ALA A 70 -1.28 -2.45 -0.94
CA ALA A 70 -2.32 -1.42 -0.89
C ALA A 70 -1.75 -0.03 -0.56
N SER A 71 -0.72 0.06 0.28
CA SER A 71 -0.07 1.35 0.58
C SER A 71 0.65 1.96 -0.62
N LEU A 72 1.30 1.14 -1.45
CA LEU A 72 1.95 1.57 -2.69
C LEU A 72 0.92 2.05 -3.71
N SER A 73 -0.14 1.26 -3.93
CA SER A 73 -1.23 1.59 -4.86
C SER A 73 -1.95 2.89 -4.46
N SER A 74 -2.36 3.01 -3.20
CA SER A 74 -3.08 4.19 -2.71
C SER A 74 -2.22 5.46 -2.70
N CYS A 75 -0.94 5.35 -2.38
CA CYS A 75 -0.02 6.49 -2.44
C CYS A 75 0.16 6.99 -3.88
N HIS A 76 0.30 6.05 -4.84
CA HIS A 76 0.37 6.40 -6.26
C HIS A 76 -0.92 7.07 -6.75
N LEU A 77 -2.09 6.49 -6.43
CA LEU A 77 -3.40 7.09 -6.73
C LEU A 77 -3.48 8.54 -6.28
N LEU A 78 -3.20 8.81 -5.00
CA LEU A 78 -3.32 10.16 -4.43
C LEU A 78 -2.35 11.16 -5.09
N SER A 79 -1.12 10.73 -5.36
CA SER A 79 -0.12 11.53 -6.09
C SER A 79 -0.59 11.85 -7.51
N TYR A 80 -1.10 10.83 -8.21
CA TYR A 80 -1.59 10.96 -9.58
C TYR A 80 -2.80 11.90 -9.68
N LEU A 81 -3.82 11.73 -8.83
CA LEU A 81 -5.00 12.60 -8.83
C LEU A 81 -4.64 14.07 -8.57
N ALA A 82 -3.71 14.32 -7.63
CA ALA A 82 -3.23 15.68 -7.36
C ALA A 82 -2.52 16.30 -8.57
N LEU A 83 -1.70 15.52 -9.28
CA LEU A 83 -1.02 15.97 -10.50
C LEU A 83 -2.00 16.22 -11.65
N CYS A 84 -2.99 15.33 -11.85
CA CYS A 84 -4.04 15.50 -12.84
C CYS A 84 -4.82 16.79 -12.60
N ALA A 85 -5.28 17.02 -11.37
CA ALA A 85 -6.02 18.23 -11.02
C ALA A 85 -5.21 19.52 -11.31
N ARG A 86 -3.94 19.56 -10.91
CA ARG A 86 -3.03 20.68 -11.20
C ARG A 86 -2.75 20.88 -12.69
N SER A 87 -2.80 19.78 -13.46
CA SER A 87 -2.57 19.77 -14.91
C SER A 87 -3.85 19.98 -15.74
N LYS A 88 -4.99 20.20 -15.09
CA LYS A 88 -6.32 20.36 -15.71
C LYS A 88 -6.78 19.09 -16.45
N ILE A 89 -6.35 17.93 -16.00
CA ILE A 89 -6.89 16.63 -16.42
C ILE A 89 -7.99 16.26 -15.43
N ASN A 90 -9.21 16.09 -15.94
CA ASN A 90 -10.36 15.69 -15.11
C ASN A 90 -10.48 14.16 -15.12
N VAL A 91 -10.05 13.52 -14.04
CA VAL A 91 -10.20 12.07 -13.81
C VAL A 91 -11.60 11.83 -13.23
N ILE A 92 -12.39 10.95 -13.84
CA ILE A 92 -13.74 10.60 -13.41
C ILE A 92 -13.85 9.19 -12.83
N ALA A 93 -12.89 8.30 -13.12
CA ALA A 93 -12.79 6.99 -12.48
C ALA A 93 -11.32 6.54 -12.41
N TYR A 94 -11.00 5.75 -11.39
CA TYR A 94 -9.70 5.14 -11.21
C TYR A 94 -9.87 3.80 -10.49
N GLU A 95 -9.28 2.75 -11.02
CA GLU A 95 -9.15 1.43 -10.42
C GLU A 95 -7.70 0.97 -10.57
N ASP A 96 -7.21 0.14 -9.66
CA ASP A 96 -5.85 -0.40 -9.74
C ASP A 96 -5.83 -1.86 -9.27
N ASP A 97 -5.48 -2.76 -10.17
CA ASP A 97 -5.28 -4.18 -9.92
C ASP A 97 -3.79 -4.44 -9.62
N ALA A 98 -3.28 -3.86 -8.53
CA ALA A 98 -1.88 -3.96 -8.14
C ALA A 98 -1.49 -5.40 -7.73
N ILE A 99 -0.31 -5.84 -8.15
CA ILE A 99 0.26 -7.15 -7.79
C ILE A 99 1.65 -6.96 -7.21
N GLY A 100 1.88 -7.52 -6.01
CA GLY A 100 3.20 -7.64 -5.40
C GLY A 100 3.70 -9.08 -5.44
N THR A 101 4.97 -9.27 -5.81
CA THR A 101 5.62 -10.58 -5.79
C THR A 101 6.65 -10.64 -4.67
N MET A 102 6.39 -11.50 -3.69
CA MET A 102 7.31 -11.78 -2.59
C MET A 102 7.98 -13.15 -2.81
N VAL A 103 9.28 -13.23 -2.59
CA VAL A 103 10.05 -14.47 -2.68
C VAL A 103 10.55 -14.86 -1.31
N LEU A 104 10.29 -16.10 -0.93
CA LEU A 104 10.79 -16.72 0.29
C LEU A 104 12.19 -17.28 0.07
N ARG A 105 13.05 -17.15 1.07
CA ARG A 105 14.38 -17.73 1.09
C ARG A 105 14.40 -19.01 1.92
N PRO A 106 15.38 -19.93 1.67
CA PRO A 106 15.52 -21.17 2.44
C PRO A 106 15.74 -20.96 3.94
N ASP A 107 16.26 -19.80 4.35
CA ASP A 107 16.47 -19.42 5.75
C ASP A 107 15.19 -19.00 6.49
N GLY A 108 14.03 -19.06 5.83
CA GLY A 108 12.73 -18.62 6.36
C GLY A 108 12.48 -17.13 6.25
N GLY A 109 13.42 -16.34 5.71
CA GLY A 109 13.21 -14.93 5.36
C GLY A 109 12.56 -14.77 4.00
N GLY A 110 12.32 -13.53 3.62
CA GLY A 110 11.77 -13.18 2.30
C GLY A 110 11.84 -11.69 2.05
N LYS A 111 11.52 -11.29 0.83
CA LYS A 111 11.38 -9.89 0.44
C LYS A 111 10.48 -9.77 -0.78
N PHE A 112 9.86 -8.61 -0.96
CA PHE A 112 9.27 -8.26 -2.24
C PHE A 112 10.38 -8.07 -3.29
N GLU A 113 10.18 -8.66 -4.46
CA GLU A 113 11.03 -8.45 -5.61
C GLU A 113 10.50 -7.34 -6.51
N THR A 114 9.18 -7.27 -6.66
CA THR A 114 8.50 -6.24 -7.46
C THR A 114 7.12 -5.96 -6.89
N VAL A 115 6.62 -4.75 -7.17
CA VAL A 115 5.19 -4.44 -7.16
C VAL A 115 4.85 -3.79 -8.49
N THR A 116 3.83 -4.28 -9.17
CA THR A 116 3.32 -3.70 -10.42
C THR A 116 1.94 -3.13 -10.19
N LEU A 117 1.81 -1.82 -10.37
CA LEU A 117 0.54 -1.09 -10.38
C LEU A 117 -0.07 -1.16 -11.79
N ARG A 118 -1.38 -1.41 -11.88
CA ARG A 118 -2.13 -1.48 -13.16
C ARG A 118 -3.34 -0.58 -13.14
N PRO A 119 -3.13 0.75 -13.04
CA PRO A 119 -4.23 1.69 -12.95
C PRO A 119 -5.01 1.76 -14.27
N LYS A 120 -6.33 1.63 -14.15
CA LYS A 120 -7.33 1.88 -15.19
C LYS A 120 -7.98 3.22 -14.89
N VAL A 121 -7.69 4.21 -15.72
CA VAL A 121 -8.10 5.59 -15.47
C VAL A 121 -9.07 6.02 -16.57
N THR A 122 -10.22 6.54 -16.18
CA THR A 122 -11.14 7.21 -17.10
C THR A 122 -11.05 8.71 -16.88
N ILE A 123 -10.74 9.45 -17.94
CA ILE A 123 -10.74 10.91 -17.95
C ILE A 123 -11.99 11.43 -18.65
N ALA A 124 -12.41 12.66 -18.31
CA ALA A 124 -13.56 13.31 -18.95
C ALA A 124 -13.33 13.45 -20.46
N LYS A 125 -14.44 13.43 -21.22
CA LYS A 125 -14.45 13.62 -22.67
C LYS A 125 -13.65 14.84 -23.11
N GLY A 126 -12.81 14.65 -24.12
CA GLY A 126 -11.93 15.70 -24.65
C GLY A 126 -10.69 15.97 -23.84
N GLY A 127 -10.44 15.22 -22.76
CA GLY A 127 -9.21 15.29 -21.99
C GLY A 127 -8.00 14.76 -22.77
N ASP A 128 -6.81 15.24 -22.42
CA ASP A 128 -5.55 14.82 -23.02
C ASP A 128 -5.07 13.48 -22.42
N ALA A 129 -5.35 12.39 -23.11
CA ALA A 129 -5.00 11.03 -22.69
C ALA A 129 -3.47 10.79 -22.68
N ALA A 130 -2.72 11.41 -23.58
CA ALA A 130 -1.26 11.30 -23.60
C ALA A 130 -0.65 11.95 -22.36
N LYS A 131 -1.08 13.15 -22.04
CA LYS A 131 -0.69 13.85 -20.82
C LYS A 131 -1.11 13.10 -19.57
N ALA A 132 -2.34 12.55 -19.53
CA ALA A 132 -2.81 11.73 -18.41
C ALA A 132 -1.90 10.52 -18.18
N ARG A 133 -1.47 9.85 -19.24
CA ARG A 133 -0.51 8.74 -19.16
C ARG A 133 0.85 9.18 -18.64
N ASP A 134 1.40 10.29 -19.13
CA ASP A 134 2.71 10.77 -18.73
C ASP A 134 2.76 11.20 -17.24
N LEU A 135 1.63 11.65 -16.69
CA LEU A 135 1.54 12.02 -15.28
C LEU A 135 1.75 10.85 -14.32
N HIS A 136 1.60 9.58 -14.76
CA HIS A 136 1.94 8.41 -13.93
C HIS A 136 3.43 8.34 -13.60
N LYS A 137 4.32 8.71 -14.55
CA LYS A 137 5.77 8.78 -14.29
C LYS A 137 6.06 9.79 -13.20
N ARG A 138 5.43 10.97 -13.30
CA ARG A 138 5.60 12.02 -12.31
C ARG A 138 5.01 11.64 -10.95
N ALA A 139 3.88 10.93 -10.94
CA ALA A 139 3.28 10.39 -9.71
C ALA A 139 4.22 9.41 -9.01
N HIS A 140 4.88 8.54 -9.77
CA HIS A 140 5.88 7.61 -9.23
C HIS A 140 7.06 8.35 -8.59
N GLU A 141 7.61 9.37 -9.26
CA GLU A 141 8.73 10.18 -8.75
C GLU A 141 8.40 10.88 -7.42
N THR A 142 7.13 11.21 -7.20
CA THR A 142 6.66 11.95 -6.01
C THR A 142 5.93 11.10 -4.99
N CYS A 143 5.73 9.80 -5.25
CA CYS A 143 5.07 8.86 -4.34
C CYS A 143 5.98 8.54 -3.16
N TYR A 144 5.60 8.97 -1.95
CA TYR A 144 6.41 8.78 -0.74
C TYR A 144 6.71 7.31 -0.44
N ILE A 145 5.70 6.43 -0.60
CA ILE A 145 5.86 5.01 -0.30
C ILE A 145 6.77 4.34 -1.34
N ALA A 146 6.61 4.63 -2.64
CA ALA A 146 7.49 4.08 -3.67
C ALA A 146 8.95 4.53 -3.49
N ASN A 147 9.18 5.78 -3.03
CA ASN A 147 10.51 6.27 -2.69
C ASN A 147 11.09 5.71 -1.38
N SER A 148 10.33 4.91 -0.65
CA SER A 148 10.74 4.33 0.64
C SER A 148 11.02 2.83 0.57
N VAL A 149 10.95 2.23 -0.61
CA VAL A 149 11.25 0.82 -0.85
C VAL A 149 12.52 0.65 -1.67
N ASN A 150 13.14 -0.54 -1.64
CA ASN A 150 14.40 -0.85 -2.30
C ASN A 150 14.27 -1.90 -3.41
N PHE A 151 13.08 -2.02 -3.97
CA PHE A 151 12.79 -2.90 -5.11
C PHE A 151 11.99 -2.11 -6.17
N PRO A 152 11.91 -2.60 -7.42
CA PRO A 152 11.16 -1.92 -8.48
C PRO A 152 9.66 -1.85 -8.18
N VAL A 153 9.08 -0.66 -8.39
CA VAL A 153 7.63 -0.44 -8.39
C VAL A 153 7.26 -0.01 -9.81
N ASP A 154 6.74 -0.92 -10.59
CA ASP A 154 6.35 -0.68 -11.98
C ASP A 154 4.92 -0.13 -12.06
N CYS A 155 4.60 0.57 -13.15
CA CYS A 155 3.28 1.12 -13.39
C CYS A 155 2.90 0.93 -14.87
N GLU A 156 1.83 0.18 -15.13
CA GLU A 156 1.29 -0.17 -16.45
C GLU A 156 -0.11 0.47 -16.64
N PRO A 157 -0.21 1.80 -16.85
CA PRO A 157 -1.49 2.48 -16.85
C PRO A 157 -2.26 2.30 -18.17
N GLU A 158 -3.58 2.16 -18.04
CA GLU A 158 -4.56 2.25 -19.13
C GLU A 158 -5.38 3.55 -18.96
N ILE A 159 -5.50 4.33 -20.05
CA ILE A 159 -6.27 5.57 -20.04
C ILE A 159 -7.42 5.45 -21.04
N ALA A 160 -8.64 5.62 -20.54
CA ALA A 160 -9.87 5.69 -21.34
C ALA A 160 -10.48 7.10 -21.28
N SER A 161 -11.18 7.47 -22.34
CA SER A 161 -12.01 8.67 -22.37
C SER A 161 -13.44 8.33 -22.00
N GLY A 162 -14.03 9.08 -21.08
CA GLY A 162 -15.46 9.01 -20.79
C GLY A 162 -16.32 9.42 -22.00
N GLU A 163 -17.58 9.00 -21.96
CA GLU A 163 -18.60 9.34 -22.97
C GLU A 163 -19.01 10.81 -22.93
#